data_356ece9194b8b968bea9a57ac1e41957
#
_entry.id   356ece9194b8b968bea9a57ac1e41957
#
_cell.length_a   1.000
_cell.length_b   1.000
_cell.length_c   1.000
_cell.angle_alpha   90.00
_cell.angle_beta   90.00
_cell.angle_gamma   90.00
#
_symmetry.space_group_name_H-M   'P 1'
#
loop_
_entity.id
_entity.type
_entity.pdbx_description
1 polymer ?
#
loop_
_entity_poly.entity_id
_entity_poly.type
_entity_poly.pdbx_seq_one_letter_code
_entity_poly.pdbx_strand_id
1 'polypeptide(L)'
;MTSSDPFDVIHFTPFPPFLPFTPFWRISMKISAIGASVAVVIASLASADVTYTFTNETWEGFDFSTAFGAGTLTGSITAVKANATLNASSNYTYADDLCIYVAYNPLAFGGLLQAGGFSNLQATQRVSWANGGSSAPGTVVSSTRFLTTAISMAANPNAIVYVGNGYGAAGTSGTWTGTITLVGVELAPVPAPGAVALLGLAGAIGGRRRRA
;
A
#
# COMPACT_ATOMS: atom_id res chain seq x y z
N MET A 1 42.81 -24.25 39.78
CA MET A 1 42.60 -25.56 39.14
C MET A 1 42.12 -25.24 37.74
N THR A 2 43.04 -25.04 36.96
CA THR A 2 43.67 -25.65 35.76
C THR A 2 42.69 -25.71 34.58
N SER A 3 42.83 -24.67 33.76
CA SER A 3 42.47 -24.54 32.35
C SER A 3 43.21 -25.62 31.52
N SER A 4 42.57 -26.17 30.53
CA SER A 4 43.24 -26.80 29.39
C SER A 4 42.37 -26.61 28.14
N ASP A 5 42.83 -25.67 27.28
CA ASP A 5 42.42 -25.58 25.88
C ASP A 5 43.10 -26.72 25.09
N PRO A 6 42.40 -27.31 24.13
CA PRO A 6 43.08 -28.03 23.04
C PRO A 6 42.96 -27.22 21.74
N PHE A 7 44.13 -26.74 21.28
CA PHE A 7 44.30 -26.25 19.90
C PHE A 7 44.14 -27.41 18.91
N ASP A 8 43.14 -27.32 18.06
CA ASP A 8 43.01 -28.19 16.89
C ASP A 8 43.91 -27.69 15.77
N VAL A 9 44.90 -28.52 15.43
CA VAL A 9 45.86 -28.31 14.35
C VAL A 9 45.20 -28.66 13.02
N ILE A 10 44.97 -27.64 12.18
CA ILE A 10 44.43 -27.82 10.82
C ILE A 10 45.55 -28.36 9.92
N HIS A 11 45.43 -29.62 9.49
CA HIS A 11 46.28 -30.24 8.50
C HIS A 11 45.91 -29.77 7.09
N PHE A 12 46.82 -29.01 6.45
CA PHE A 12 46.73 -28.70 5.03
C PHE A 12 47.22 -29.91 4.21
N THR A 13 46.36 -30.45 3.36
CA THR A 13 46.73 -31.41 2.31
C THR A 13 47.24 -30.66 1.07
N PRO A 14 48.37 -31.09 0.46
CA PRO A 14 48.92 -30.45 -0.72
C PRO A 14 48.09 -30.75 -1.97
N PHE A 15 47.94 -29.73 -2.83
CA PHE A 15 47.27 -29.78 -4.12
C PHE A 15 47.98 -30.72 -5.11
N PRO A 16 47.26 -31.49 -5.94
CA PRO A 16 47.82 -32.27 -7.00
C PRO A 16 48.34 -31.42 -8.20
N PRO A 17 49.34 -31.92 -8.96
CA PRO A 17 50.01 -31.16 -9.98
C PRO A 17 49.10 -30.99 -11.24
N PHE A 18 49.27 -29.81 -11.87
CA PHE A 18 48.59 -29.41 -13.10
C PHE A 18 48.83 -30.38 -14.27
N LEU A 19 47.77 -30.82 -14.93
CA LEU A 19 47.80 -31.52 -16.23
C LEU A 19 47.99 -30.53 -17.37
N PRO A 20 48.73 -30.88 -18.44
CA PRO A 20 48.96 -30.00 -19.57
C PRO A 20 47.71 -29.81 -20.46
N PHE A 21 47.46 -28.54 -20.81
CA PHE A 21 46.40 -28.12 -21.73
C PHE A 21 46.71 -28.62 -23.16
N THR A 22 45.81 -29.38 -23.74
CA THR A 22 45.75 -29.67 -25.18
C THR A 22 45.02 -28.54 -25.90
N PRO A 23 45.49 -28.05 -27.05
CA PRO A 23 44.80 -26.97 -27.77
C PRO A 23 43.58 -27.50 -28.48
N PHE A 24 42.37 -27.04 -28.07
CA PHE A 24 41.15 -27.28 -28.79
C PHE A 24 41.01 -26.38 -30.02
N TRP A 25 40.65 -27.00 -31.08
CA TRP A 25 40.43 -26.47 -32.42
C TRP A 25 39.48 -25.26 -32.44
N ARG A 26 39.86 -24.21 -33.18
CA ARG A 26 39.01 -23.08 -33.50
C ARG A 26 37.90 -23.49 -34.46
N ILE A 27 36.67 -23.69 -33.94
CA ILE A 27 35.46 -23.69 -34.76
C ILE A 27 34.99 -22.25 -34.84
N SER A 28 35.22 -21.64 -36.04
CA SER A 28 34.76 -20.26 -36.33
C SER A 28 33.26 -20.34 -36.70
N MET A 29 32.37 -20.27 -35.74
CA MET A 29 30.94 -20.05 -36.01
C MET A 29 30.72 -18.55 -36.21
N LYS A 30 30.41 -18.15 -37.46
CA LYS A 30 29.83 -16.84 -37.74
C LYS A 30 28.41 -16.81 -37.24
N ILE A 31 28.21 -16.42 -35.98
CA ILE A 31 26.88 -16.13 -35.43
C ILE A 31 26.56 -14.69 -35.89
N SER A 32 25.67 -14.58 -36.87
CA SER A 32 25.00 -13.31 -37.19
C SER A 32 24.06 -13.02 -36.03
N ALA A 33 24.56 -12.20 -35.09
CA ALA A 33 23.75 -11.71 -33.96
C ALA A 33 22.75 -10.69 -34.51
N ILE A 34 21.52 -11.14 -34.79
CA ILE A 34 20.37 -10.23 -34.85
C ILE A 34 20.09 -9.84 -33.40
N GLY A 35 20.68 -8.70 -33.03
CA GLY A 35 20.49 -8.09 -31.72
C GLY A 35 19.06 -7.50 -31.60
N ALA A 36 18.11 -8.30 -31.18
CA ALA A 36 16.88 -7.77 -30.62
C ALA A 36 17.21 -7.26 -29.21
N SER A 37 17.57 -5.99 -29.09
CA SER A 37 17.68 -5.30 -27.82
C SER A 37 16.26 -5.16 -27.23
N VAL A 38 15.88 -6.08 -26.34
CA VAL A 38 14.74 -5.90 -25.48
C VAL A 38 15.13 -4.82 -24.47
N ALA A 39 14.75 -3.59 -24.74
CA ALA A 39 14.81 -2.54 -23.74
C ALA A 39 13.79 -2.87 -22.64
N VAL A 40 14.25 -3.48 -21.54
CA VAL A 40 13.47 -3.60 -20.32
C VAL A 40 13.38 -2.19 -19.74
N VAL A 41 12.30 -1.48 -20.04
CA VAL A 41 11.94 -0.24 -19.34
C VAL A 41 11.51 -0.67 -17.93
N ILE A 42 12.44 -0.62 -16.98
CA ILE A 42 12.10 -0.66 -15.57
C ILE A 42 11.49 0.72 -15.28
N ALA A 43 10.18 0.85 -15.45
CA ALA A 43 9.44 1.94 -14.87
C ALA A 43 9.61 1.80 -13.35
N SER A 44 10.43 2.65 -12.75
CA SER A 44 10.41 2.86 -11.32
C SER A 44 9.00 3.34 -11.00
N LEU A 45 8.18 2.49 -10.40
CA LEU A 45 6.90 2.90 -9.84
C LEU A 45 7.25 3.91 -8.75
N ALA A 46 7.23 5.19 -9.09
CA ALA A 46 7.17 6.24 -8.10
C ALA A 46 5.87 5.97 -7.34
N SER A 47 6.01 5.50 -6.11
CA SER A 47 4.87 5.30 -5.22
C SER A 47 4.20 6.66 -5.04
N ALA A 48 3.07 6.86 -5.71
CA ALA A 48 2.29 8.08 -5.58
C ALA A 48 1.50 8.02 -4.27
N ASP A 49 1.34 9.18 -3.63
CA ASP A 49 0.47 9.32 -2.46
C ASP A 49 -0.94 9.69 -2.97
N VAL A 50 -1.98 9.07 -2.44
CA VAL A 50 -3.36 9.41 -2.77
C VAL A 50 -4.01 10.12 -1.59
N THR A 51 -4.62 11.27 -1.86
CA THR A 51 -5.22 12.14 -0.82
C THR A 51 -6.73 12.24 -1.02
N TYR A 52 -7.45 12.10 0.07
CA TYR A 52 -8.89 12.41 0.17
C TYR A 52 -9.08 13.68 0.99
N THR A 53 -9.88 14.61 0.49
CA THR A 53 -10.17 15.90 1.13
C THR A 53 -11.63 15.93 1.56
N PHE A 54 -11.89 16.47 2.74
CA PHE A 54 -13.22 16.68 3.30
C PHE A 54 -13.35 18.06 3.93
N THR A 55 -14.54 18.64 3.89
CA THR A 55 -14.78 20.00 4.37
C THR A 55 -16.09 20.04 5.17
N ASN A 56 -15.97 20.35 6.47
CA ASN A 56 -17.09 20.39 7.41
C ASN A 56 -17.93 19.10 7.41
N GLU A 57 -17.25 17.97 7.23
CA GLU A 57 -17.91 16.65 7.35
C GLU A 57 -18.15 16.33 8.82
N THR A 58 -19.38 15.91 9.12
CA THR A 58 -19.80 15.52 10.47
C THR A 58 -20.04 14.02 10.49
N TRP A 59 -19.41 13.33 11.43
CA TRP A 59 -19.60 11.90 11.67
C TRP A 59 -20.01 11.64 13.12
N GLU A 60 -21.07 10.86 13.31
CA GLU A 60 -21.64 10.54 14.62
C GLU A 60 -21.35 9.09 14.99
N GLY A 61 -20.91 8.84 16.24
CA GLY A 61 -20.58 7.48 16.69
C GLY A 61 -19.55 6.82 15.75
N PHE A 62 -19.88 5.60 15.27
CA PHE A 62 -19.06 4.90 14.24
C PHE A 62 -19.55 5.19 12.83
N ASP A 63 -19.84 6.45 12.52
CA ASP A 63 -20.19 6.82 11.15
C ASP A 63 -18.92 7.04 10.30
N PHE A 64 -18.94 6.52 9.08
CA PHE A 64 -17.82 6.56 8.15
C PHE A 64 -18.30 6.81 6.73
N SER A 65 -17.61 7.72 6.05
CA SER A 65 -17.74 7.92 4.60
C SER A 65 -16.71 7.07 3.85
N THR A 66 -17.06 6.60 2.66
CA THR A 66 -16.12 5.93 1.76
C THR A 66 -15.19 6.96 1.14
N ALA A 67 -13.90 6.90 1.48
CA ALA A 67 -12.88 7.71 0.84
C ALA A 67 -12.43 7.11 -0.50
N PHE A 68 -12.17 5.79 -0.52
CA PHE A 68 -11.77 5.07 -1.73
C PHE A 68 -12.48 3.72 -1.78
N GLY A 69 -13.22 3.48 -2.86
CA GLY A 69 -13.99 2.25 -3.07
C GLY A 69 -13.10 1.04 -3.38
N ALA A 70 -13.71 -0.14 -3.38
CA ALA A 70 -13.03 -1.38 -3.76
C ALA A 70 -12.47 -1.29 -5.19
N GLY A 71 -11.24 -1.77 -5.38
CA GLY A 71 -10.57 -1.80 -6.68
C GLY A 71 -10.15 -0.43 -7.24
N THR A 72 -10.32 0.66 -6.50
CA THR A 72 -9.93 2.01 -6.97
C THR A 72 -8.47 2.35 -6.71
N LEU A 73 -7.78 1.55 -5.89
CA LEU A 73 -6.39 1.75 -5.52
C LEU A 73 -5.52 0.59 -6.01
N THR A 74 -4.28 0.91 -6.41
CA THR A 74 -3.20 -0.03 -6.70
C THR A 74 -1.99 0.26 -5.83
N GLY A 75 -1.02 -0.65 -5.77
CA GLY A 75 0.15 -0.50 -4.91
C GLY A 75 -0.07 -1.08 -3.51
N SER A 76 0.64 -0.54 -2.52
CA SER A 76 0.57 -0.99 -1.12
C SER A 76 0.62 0.18 -0.15
N ILE A 77 -0.34 0.25 0.77
CA ILE A 77 -0.35 1.27 1.81
C ILE A 77 0.80 0.98 2.77
N THR A 78 1.78 1.88 2.85
CA THR A 78 2.96 1.77 3.73
C THR A 78 2.89 2.74 4.91
N ALA A 79 2.15 3.85 4.75
CA ALA A 79 1.87 4.80 5.80
C ALA A 79 0.54 5.51 5.54
N VAL A 80 0.02 6.14 6.58
CA VAL A 80 -1.15 7.03 6.52
C VAL A 80 -0.81 8.37 7.14
N LYS A 81 -1.37 9.44 6.57
CA LYS A 81 -1.23 10.80 7.09
C LYS A 81 -2.62 11.38 7.35
N ALA A 82 -2.75 12.13 8.42
CA ALA A 82 -3.89 13.00 8.66
C ALA A 82 -3.38 14.44 8.82
N ASN A 83 -4.11 15.37 8.24
CA ASN A 83 -3.95 16.81 8.48
C ASN A 83 -5.35 17.42 8.46
N ALA A 84 -5.96 17.51 9.64
CA ALA A 84 -7.35 17.92 9.77
C ALA A 84 -7.58 18.73 11.05
N THR A 85 -8.54 19.64 10.98
CA THR A 85 -8.99 20.46 12.10
C THR A 85 -10.36 19.99 12.55
N LEU A 86 -10.54 19.76 13.84
CA LEU A 86 -11.83 19.56 14.48
C LEU A 86 -12.55 20.90 14.59
N ASN A 87 -13.63 21.09 13.85
CA ASN A 87 -14.39 22.35 13.83
C ASN A 87 -15.46 22.41 14.92
N ALA A 88 -16.06 21.25 15.23
CA ALA A 88 -17.02 21.08 16.30
C ALA A 88 -16.95 19.66 16.86
N SER A 89 -17.32 19.49 18.12
CA SER A 89 -17.41 18.19 18.76
C SER A 89 -18.55 18.12 19.78
N SER A 90 -19.02 16.90 20.04
CA SER A 90 -19.92 16.59 21.14
C SER A 90 -19.43 15.38 21.94
N ASN A 91 -19.82 15.32 23.23
CA ASN A 91 -19.53 14.22 24.12
C ASN A 91 -18.08 13.74 24.09
N TYR A 92 -17.13 14.70 24.21
CA TYR A 92 -15.69 14.44 24.29
C TYR A 92 -15.10 13.75 23.07
N THR A 93 -15.67 13.94 21.87
CA THR A 93 -15.01 13.53 20.63
C THR A 93 -13.78 14.41 20.40
N TYR A 94 -12.61 13.80 20.34
CA TYR A 94 -11.33 14.48 20.18
C TYR A 94 -10.94 14.60 18.71
N ALA A 95 -10.01 15.48 18.38
CA ALA A 95 -9.55 15.62 17.00
C ALA A 95 -8.89 14.33 16.49
N ASP A 96 -8.19 13.57 17.34
CA ASP A 96 -7.57 12.29 17.02
C ASP A 96 -8.53 11.10 17.00
N ASP A 97 -9.82 11.33 17.28
CA ASP A 97 -10.89 10.37 16.98
C ASP A 97 -11.20 10.30 15.48
N LEU A 98 -10.69 11.25 14.68
CA LEU A 98 -10.64 11.08 13.22
C LEU A 98 -9.96 9.76 12.89
N CYS A 99 -10.66 8.88 12.19
CA CYS A 99 -10.24 7.52 11.94
C CYS A 99 -10.17 7.24 10.44
N ILE A 100 -9.05 6.64 10.00
CA ILE A 100 -8.96 5.94 8.72
C ILE A 100 -9.15 4.46 9.02
N TYR A 101 -10.11 3.83 8.34
CA TYR A 101 -10.38 2.41 8.50
C TYR A 101 -10.36 1.70 7.16
N VAL A 102 -9.53 0.67 7.03
CA VAL A 102 -9.44 -0.15 5.82
C VAL A 102 -10.08 -1.50 6.12
N ALA A 103 -11.19 -1.79 5.45
CA ALA A 103 -11.97 -2.99 5.71
C ALA A 103 -12.70 -3.44 4.43
N TYR A 104 -13.45 -4.52 4.55
CA TYR A 104 -14.29 -5.04 3.47
C TYR A 104 -15.72 -4.48 3.57
N ASN A 105 -16.46 -4.55 2.50
CA ASN A 105 -17.88 -4.15 2.48
C ASN A 105 -18.77 -5.35 2.85
N PRO A 106 -19.73 -5.21 3.80
CA PRO A 106 -20.04 -4.03 4.58
C PRO A 106 -18.96 -3.69 5.61
N LEU A 107 -18.89 -2.41 6.03
CA LEU A 107 -18.02 -1.98 7.11
C LEU A 107 -18.34 -2.78 8.38
N ALA A 108 -17.34 -3.50 8.91
CA ALA A 108 -17.47 -4.37 10.05
C ALA A 108 -16.17 -4.39 10.86
N PHE A 109 -16.24 -4.83 12.10
CA PHE A 109 -15.05 -5.08 12.91
C PHE A 109 -14.12 -6.12 12.26
N GLY A 110 -12.81 -6.04 12.56
CA GLY A 110 -11.84 -6.99 12.04
C GLY A 110 -11.23 -6.58 10.69
N GLY A 111 -11.20 -5.27 10.39
CA GLY A 111 -10.55 -4.75 9.17
C GLY A 111 -9.04 -4.95 9.12
N LEU A 112 -8.43 -4.46 8.05
CA LEU A 112 -6.98 -4.56 7.81
C LEU A 112 -6.20 -3.49 8.59
N LEU A 113 -6.75 -2.27 8.70
CA LEU A 113 -6.11 -1.13 9.34
C LEU A 113 -7.13 -0.28 10.07
N GLN A 114 -6.77 0.17 11.27
CA GLN A 114 -7.36 1.31 11.96
C GLN A 114 -6.26 2.32 12.27
N ALA A 115 -6.38 3.54 11.77
CA ALA A 115 -5.51 4.64 12.13
C ALA A 115 -6.33 5.77 12.77
N GLY A 116 -6.01 6.13 14.00
CA GLY A 116 -6.82 7.02 14.85
C GLY A 116 -8.03 6.35 15.46
N GLY A 117 -8.86 7.17 16.11
CA GLY A 117 -10.06 6.73 16.82
C GLY A 117 -9.78 6.11 18.18
N PHE A 118 -10.66 6.42 19.14
CA PHE A 118 -10.55 5.92 20.51
C PHE A 118 -10.94 4.44 20.61
N SER A 119 -12.08 4.07 20.02
CA SER A 119 -12.61 2.72 20.13
C SER A 119 -11.85 1.71 19.29
N ASN A 120 -11.75 0.47 19.76
CA ASN A 120 -11.05 -0.58 19.05
C ASN A 120 -11.98 -1.29 18.06
N LEU A 121 -11.74 -1.11 16.75
CA LEU A 121 -12.46 -1.76 15.67
C LEU A 121 -11.89 -3.16 15.31
N GLN A 122 -10.99 -3.70 16.15
CA GLN A 122 -10.37 -5.03 15.99
C GLN A 122 -9.64 -5.22 14.65
N ALA A 123 -9.09 -4.14 14.09
CA ALA A 123 -8.29 -4.24 12.88
C ALA A 123 -6.98 -5.02 13.11
N THR A 124 -6.50 -5.70 12.07
CA THR A 124 -5.23 -6.45 12.08
C THR A 124 -4.05 -5.57 12.47
N GLN A 125 -4.05 -4.30 12.02
CA GLN A 125 -3.09 -3.29 12.44
C GLN A 125 -3.83 -2.08 13.00
N ARG A 126 -3.34 -1.55 14.12
CA ARG A 126 -3.86 -0.33 14.73
C ARG A 126 -2.72 0.64 15.01
N VAL A 127 -2.89 1.89 14.59
CA VAL A 127 -1.95 2.99 14.86
C VAL A 127 -2.74 4.19 15.39
N SER A 128 -2.19 4.89 16.38
CA SER A 128 -2.82 6.11 16.93
C SER A 128 -2.12 7.34 16.35
N TRP A 129 -2.83 8.45 16.18
CA TRP A 129 -2.22 9.72 15.82
C TRP A 129 -1.25 10.19 16.90
N ALA A 130 -0.25 10.99 16.52
CA ALA A 130 0.74 11.49 17.46
C ALA A 130 0.24 12.70 18.27
N ASN A 131 -0.84 13.34 17.81
CA ASN A 131 -1.42 14.55 18.39
C ASN A 131 -2.93 14.59 18.09
N GLY A 132 -3.63 15.60 18.60
CA GLY A 132 -5.08 15.77 18.41
C GLY A 132 -5.91 15.43 19.64
N GLY A 133 -5.30 15.09 20.78
CA GLY A 133 -5.96 14.64 22.01
C GLY A 133 -6.75 15.73 22.74
N SER A 134 -7.61 16.47 22.03
CA SER A 134 -8.51 17.49 22.59
C SER A 134 -9.81 17.57 21.81
N SER A 135 -10.91 17.84 22.52
CA SER A 135 -12.24 18.07 21.94
C SER A 135 -12.53 19.54 21.65
N ALA A 136 -11.58 20.44 21.92
CA ALA A 136 -11.79 21.87 21.66
C ALA A 136 -11.83 22.14 20.15
N PRO A 137 -12.83 22.89 19.66
CA PRO A 137 -12.85 23.37 18.28
C PRO A 137 -11.55 24.11 17.92
N GLY A 138 -11.03 23.88 16.72
CA GLY A 138 -9.73 24.36 16.26
C GLY A 138 -8.57 23.43 16.58
N THR A 139 -8.78 22.33 17.33
CA THR A 139 -7.74 21.33 17.55
C THR A 139 -7.37 20.65 16.24
N VAL A 140 -6.06 20.55 15.97
CA VAL A 140 -5.52 19.96 14.75
C VAL A 140 -4.94 18.57 15.05
N VAL A 141 -5.31 17.60 14.23
CA VAL A 141 -4.56 16.36 14.07
C VAL A 141 -3.66 16.50 12.84
N SER A 142 -2.34 16.45 13.05
CA SER A 142 -1.34 16.50 11.97
C SER A 142 -0.28 15.44 12.26
N SER A 143 -0.36 14.30 11.59
CA SER A 143 0.44 13.13 11.95
C SER A 143 0.65 12.22 10.74
N THR A 144 1.84 11.63 10.66
CA THR A 144 2.17 10.53 9.75
C THR A 144 2.43 9.29 10.57
N ARG A 145 1.80 8.17 10.21
CA ARG A 145 1.97 6.88 10.88
C ARG A 145 2.38 5.82 9.86
N PHE A 146 3.57 5.25 10.03
CA PHE A 146 4.04 4.13 9.24
C PHE A 146 3.40 2.84 9.73
N LEU A 147 3.06 1.97 8.79
CA LEU A 147 2.51 0.65 9.10
C LEU A 147 3.63 -0.34 9.40
N THR A 148 3.40 -1.26 10.32
CA THR A 148 4.33 -2.36 10.62
C THR A 148 4.44 -3.31 9.42
N THR A 149 3.31 -3.53 8.72
CA THR A 149 3.24 -4.35 7.52
C THR A 149 2.47 -3.59 6.45
N ALA A 150 3.04 -3.47 5.25
CA ALA A 150 2.36 -2.84 4.13
C ALA A 150 1.10 -3.62 3.73
N ILE A 151 0.01 -2.91 3.41
CA ILE A 151 -1.25 -3.52 2.98
C ILE A 151 -1.31 -3.46 1.45
N SER A 152 -1.12 -4.61 0.80
CA SER A 152 -1.21 -4.73 -0.66
C SER A 152 -2.66 -4.62 -1.12
N MET A 153 -2.97 -3.63 -1.96
CA MET A 153 -4.30 -3.48 -2.55
C MET A 153 -4.58 -4.57 -3.59
N ALA A 154 -3.54 -5.07 -4.27
CA ALA A 154 -3.68 -6.20 -5.20
C ALA A 154 -4.05 -7.51 -4.48
N ALA A 155 -3.55 -7.74 -3.26
CA ALA A 155 -3.94 -8.90 -2.45
C ALA A 155 -5.31 -8.71 -1.78
N ASN A 156 -5.81 -7.48 -1.70
CA ASN A 156 -7.08 -7.11 -1.06
C ASN A 156 -7.98 -6.29 -2.00
N PRO A 157 -8.38 -6.83 -3.16
CA PRO A 157 -9.08 -6.05 -4.20
C PRO A 157 -10.47 -5.54 -3.76
N ASN A 158 -11.06 -6.17 -2.75
CA ASN A 158 -12.36 -5.77 -2.20
C ASN A 158 -12.24 -4.85 -0.98
N ALA A 159 -11.02 -4.46 -0.59
CA ALA A 159 -10.84 -3.54 0.52
C ALA A 159 -11.30 -2.13 0.13
N ILE A 160 -11.96 -1.48 1.07
CA ILE A 160 -12.49 -0.13 0.98
C ILE A 160 -11.80 0.69 2.06
N VAL A 161 -11.45 1.92 1.73
CA VAL A 161 -10.91 2.89 2.67
C VAL A 161 -12.02 3.81 3.12
N TYR A 162 -12.25 3.82 4.41
CA TYR A 162 -13.23 4.67 5.07
C TYR A 162 -12.52 5.78 5.87
N VAL A 163 -13.20 6.90 6.02
CA VAL A 163 -12.82 7.99 6.93
C VAL A 163 -14.04 8.39 7.75
N GLY A 164 -13.86 8.65 9.03
CA GLY A 164 -14.97 9.01 9.90
C GLY A 164 -14.59 9.14 11.36
N ASN A 165 -15.57 9.05 12.25
CA ASN A 165 -15.36 9.10 13.68
C ASN A 165 -15.07 7.69 14.25
N GLY A 166 -13.92 7.53 14.89
CA GLY A 166 -13.53 6.29 15.56
C GLY A 166 -13.89 6.22 17.04
N TYR A 167 -14.80 7.07 17.51
CA TYR A 167 -15.32 7.04 18.89
C TYR A 167 -16.79 6.69 18.89
N GLY A 168 -17.10 5.42 19.17
CA GLY A 168 -18.44 4.83 19.04
C GLY A 168 -19.35 4.98 20.25
N ALA A 169 -19.07 5.84 21.23
CA ALA A 169 -19.97 6.06 22.35
C ALA A 169 -21.24 6.81 21.89
N ALA A 170 -22.36 6.57 22.56
CA ALA A 170 -23.64 7.19 22.22
C ALA A 170 -23.57 8.73 22.30
N GLY A 171 -24.07 9.41 21.26
CA GLY A 171 -24.13 10.86 21.18
C GLY A 171 -22.80 11.55 20.90
N THR A 172 -21.71 10.79 20.66
CA THR A 172 -20.45 11.37 20.22
C THR A 172 -20.59 11.85 18.77
N SER A 173 -20.05 13.00 18.46
CA SER A 173 -19.91 13.48 17.10
C SER A 173 -18.75 14.45 16.95
N GLY A 174 -18.16 14.48 15.79
CA GLY A 174 -17.15 15.47 15.43
C GLY A 174 -17.37 15.96 14.02
N THR A 175 -17.03 17.23 13.80
CA THR A 175 -17.03 17.86 12.47
C THR A 175 -15.60 18.23 12.14
N TRP A 176 -15.07 17.69 11.03
CA TRP A 176 -13.70 17.96 10.62
C TRP A 176 -13.61 18.59 9.23
N THR A 177 -12.54 19.33 9.04
CA THR A 177 -12.09 19.80 7.71
C THR A 177 -10.62 19.44 7.56
N GLY A 178 -10.24 18.85 6.43
CA GLY A 178 -8.84 18.50 6.19
C GLY A 178 -8.64 17.42 5.14
N THR A 179 -7.56 16.69 5.31
CA THR A 179 -7.13 15.64 4.38
C THR A 179 -6.66 14.42 5.12
N ILE A 180 -6.88 13.27 4.51
CA ILE A 180 -6.13 12.05 4.78
C ILE A 180 -5.31 11.69 3.54
N THR A 181 -4.12 11.10 3.72
CA THR A 181 -3.27 10.65 2.63
C THR A 181 -2.83 9.21 2.89
N LEU A 182 -2.97 8.38 1.89
CA LEU A 182 -2.43 7.02 1.85
C LEU A 182 -1.12 7.04 1.09
N VAL A 183 -0.05 6.57 1.71
CA VAL A 183 1.30 6.55 1.15
C VAL A 183 1.57 5.19 0.52
N GLY A 184 2.10 5.18 -0.69
CA GLY A 184 2.49 3.96 -1.37
C GLY A 184 1.41 3.38 -2.28
N VAL A 185 0.35 4.12 -2.53
CA VAL A 185 -0.75 3.72 -3.43
C VAL A 185 -1.04 4.80 -4.46
N GLU A 186 -1.62 4.39 -5.57
CA GLU A 186 -2.10 5.27 -6.63
C GLU A 186 -3.52 4.88 -7.03
N LEU A 187 -4.22 5.78 -7.70
CA LEU A 187 -5.54 5.45 -8.27
C LEU A 187 -5.37 4.45 -9.40
N ALA A 188 -6.19 3.41 -9.38
CA ALA A 188 -6.21 2.42 -10.46
C ALA A 188 -6.51 3.12 -11.81
N PRO A 189 -5.78 2.78 -12.88
CA PRO A 189 -6.03 3.38 -14.19
C PRO A 189 -7.46 3.07 -14.64
N VAL A 190 -8.22 4.12 -14.91
CA VAL A 190 -9.54 3.98 -15.53
C VAL A 190 -9.33 3.63 -17.00
N PRO A 191 -9.82 2.47 -17.50
CA PRO A 191 -9.67 2.13 -18.91
C PRO A 191 -10.29 3.26 -19.77
N ALA A 192 -9.48 3.85 -20.66
CA ALA A 192 -9.99 4.86 -21.57
C ALA A 192 -11.15 4.26 -22.39
N PRO A 193 -12.29 4.94 -22.53
CA PRO A 193 -13.46 4.42 -23.23
C PRO A 193 -13.16 3.92 -24.66
N GLY A 194 -12.14 4.49 -25.30
CA GLY A 194 -11.66 4.07 -26.62
C GLY A 194 -10.82 2.79 -26.65
N ALA A 195 -10.21 2.38 -25.54
CA ALA A 195 -9.35 1.19 -25.53
C ALA A 195 -10.18 -0.11 -25.71
N VAL A 196 -11.35 -0.17 -25.09
CA VAL A 196 -12.30 -1.27 -25.24
C VAL A 196 -12.88 -1.33 -26.67
N ALA A 197 -13.17 -0.15 -27.26
CA ALA A 197 -13.64 -0.06 -28.63
C ALA A 197 -12.58 -0.49 -29.64
N LEU A 198 -11.30 -0.14 -29.44
CA LEU A 198 -10.18 -0.55 -30.28
C LEU A 198 -9.91 -2.06 -30.21
N LEU A 199 -9.99 -2.66 -29.02
CA LEU A 199 -9.89 -4.12 -28.84
C LEU A 199 -11.02 -4.86 -29.53
N GLY A 200 -12.25 -4.35 -29.44
CA GLY A 200 -13.42 -4.90 -30.14
C GLY A 200 -13.26 -4.83 -31.67
N LEU A 201 -12.76 -3.71 -32.19
CA LEU A 201 -12.53 -3.49 -33.62
C LEU A 201 -11.39 -4.37 -34.15
N ALA A 202 -10.28 -4.50 -33.41
CA ALA A 202 -9.18 -5.37 -33.77
C ALA A 202 -9.59 -6.85 -33.81
N GLY A 203 -10.44 -7.30 -32.87
CA GLY A 203 -11.01 -8.64 -32.86
C GLY A 203 -11.95 -8.90 -34.06
N ALA A 204 -12.75 -7.94 -34.46
CA ALA A 204 -13.67 -8.04 -35.62
C ALA A 204 -12.90 -8.11 -36.98
N ILE A 205 -11.79 -7.38 -37.12
CA ILE A 205 -10.95 -7.36 -38.31
C ILE A 205 -10.10 -8.63 -38.39
N GLY A 206 -9.54 -9.11 -37.26
CA GLY A 206 -8.73 -10.32 -37.18
C GLY A 206 -9.51 -11.61 -37.48
N GLY A 207 -10.79 -11.66 -37.14
CA GLY A 207 -11.66 -12.81 -37.38
C GLY A 207 -12.02 -13.05 -38.86
N ARG A 208 -11.96 -12.00 -39.70
CA ARG A 208 -12.28 -12.12 -41.15
C ARG A 208 -11.18 -12.76 -42.01
N ARG A 209 -9.93 -12.79 -41.55
CA ARG A 209 -8.79 -13.36 -42.31
C ARG A 209 -8.65 -14.88 -42.25
N ARG A 210 -9.47 -15.62 -41.52
CA ARG A 210 -9.38 -17.09 -41.37
C ARG A 210 -10.39 -17.86 -42.25
N ARG A 211 -11.09 -17.21 -43.20
CA ARG A 211 -12.02 -17.88 -44.14
C ARG A 211 -11.68 -17.55 -45.57
N ALA A 212 -10.47 -17.82 -45.99
CA ALA A 212 -10.07 -17.89 -47.41
C ALA A 212 -9.11 -19.06 -47.58
#